data_6bbede83bdf3826be36f9cca7163dfd2
#
_entry.id   6bbede83bdf3826be36f9cca7163dfd2
#
_cell.length_a   1.000
_cell.length_b   1.000
_cell.length_c   1.000
_cell.angle_alpha   90.00
_cell.angle_beta   90.00
_cell.angle_gamma   90.00
#
_symmetry.space_group_name_H-M   'P 1'
#
loop_
_entity.id
_entity.type
_entity.pdbx_description
1 polymer ?
#
loop_
_entity_poly.entity_id
_entity_poly.type
_entity_poly.pdbx_seq_one_letter_code
_entity_poly.pdbx_strand_id
1 'polypeptide(L)'
;MEQILSPRFMQDRHQHRTEHMAAIRQRIQSHTAQALSAEEEHDLLHMREEEKIARDVYLQLGERWALRPLVNISGAEQAHMDAIAALLTHYDLPDPAQGLAVGEFRTPDFQSLYNQLVERGLRSELDAIKVGLLIEELDIFDLVEARSRARQPEILAVYDDLERGSRNHLRAFFRHLQRHHGEYVPQYLSLSDFEAVAWSEREEC
;
A
#
# COMPACT_ATOMS: atom_id res chain seq x y z
N MET A 1 -20.22 -16.96 -12.86
CA MET A 1 -21.36 -16.16 -12.39
C MET A 1 -20.82 -15.20 -11.35
N GLU A 2 -20.62 -13.96 -11.77
CA GLU A 2 -19.94 -12.89 -11.02
C GLU A 2 -20.88 -12.40 -9.91
N GLN A 3 -20.54 -12.67 -8.66
CA GLN A 3 -21.21 -12.01 -7.53
C GLN A 3 -20.69 -10.57 -7.47
N ILE A 4 -21.43 -9.67 -8.10
CA ILE A 4 -21.31 -8.23 -7.83
C ILE A 4 -21.48 -8.06 -6.32
N LEU A 5 -20.46 -7.51 -5.66
CA LEU A 5 -20.51 -7.21 -4.24
C LEU A 5 -21.76 -6.35 -3.98
N SER A 6 -22.59 -6.75 -3.01
CA SER A 6 -23.82 -6.02 -2.72
C SER A 6 -23.51 -4.57 -2.32
N PRO A 7 -24.35 -3.59 -2.67
CA PRO A 7 -24.16 -2.20 -2.27
C PRO A 7 -23.93 -2.03 -0.77
N ARG A 8 -24.59 -2.87 0.05
CA ARG A 8 -24.43 -2.90 1.50
C ARG A 8 -23.01 -3.29 1.92
N PHE A 9 -22.42 -4.30 1.30
CA PHE A 9 -21.05 -4.72 1.58
C PHE A 9 -20.02 -3.64 1.23
N MET A 10 -20.22 -2.90 0.15
CA MET A 10 -19.36 -1.77 -0.24
C MET A 10 -19.51 -0.60 0.74
N GLN A 11 -20.71 -0.35 1.22
CA GLN A 11 -20.99 0.70 2.21
C GLN A 11 -20.36 0.36 3.56
N ASP A 12 -20.48 -0.88 4.03
CA ASP A 12 -19.86 -1.33 5.28
C ASP A 12 -18.34 -1.19 5.25
N ARG A 13 -17.70 -1.54 4.14
CA ARG A 13 -16.24 -1.37 3.97
C ARG A 13 -15.82 0.09 3.94
N HIS A 14 -16.60 0.95 3.29
CA HIS A 14 -16.31 2.38 3.25
C HIS A 14 -16.43 2.99 4.65
N GLN A 15 -17.48 2.65 5.38
CA GLN A 15 -17.68 3.10 6.76
C GLN A 15 -16.53 2.67 7.66
N HIS A 16 -16.15 1.39 7.62
CA HIS A 16 -15.04 0.85 8.40
C HIS A 16 -13.72 1.61 8.11
N ARG A 17 -13.40 1.85 6.83
CA ARG A 17 -12.21 2.64 6.47
C ARG A 17 -12.29 4.08 7.00
N THR A 18 -13.45 4.71 6.95
CA THR A 18 -13.64 6.07 7.45
C THR A 18 -13.43 6.14 8.96
N GLU A 19 -13.97 5.19 9.71
CA GLU A 19 -13.80 5.08 11.17
C GLU A 19 -12.33 4.80 11.52
N HIS A 20 -11.68 3.89 10.81
CA HIS A 20 -10.27 3.59 10.99
C HIS A 20 -9.37 4.82 10.74
N MET A 21 -9.59 5.54 9.64
CA MET A 21 -8.86 6.76 9.33
C MET A 21 -9.11 7.88 10.37
N ALA A 22 -10.30 7.96 10.92
CA ALA A 22 -10.59 8.90 12.01
C ALA A 22 -9.77 8.57 13.28
N ALA A 23 -9.66 7.27 13.61
CA ALA A 23 -8.86 6.81 14.74
C ALA A 23 -7.36 7.08 14.53
N ILE A 24 -6.83 6.83 13.33
CA ILE A 24 -5.44 7.16 12.98
C ILE A 24 -5.17 8.66 13.16
N ARG A 25 -6.01 9.53 12.59
CA ARG A 25 -5.86 10.98 12.72
C ARG A 25 -5.92 11.45 14.17
N GLN A 26 -6.84 10.91 14.96
CA GLN A 26 -6.95 11.20 16.39
C GLN A 26 -5.68 10.77 17.13
N ARG A 27 -5.13 9.62 16.81
CA ARG A 27 -3.87 9.12 17.40
C ARG A 27 -2.70 10.06 17.07
N ILE A 28 -2.53 10.43 15.80
CA ILE A 28 -1.50 11.37 15.36
C ILE A 28 -1.63 12.69 16.13
N GLN A 29 -2.84 13.27 16.18
CA GLN A 29 -3.11 14.55 16.85
C GLN A 29 -2.94 14.50 18.36
N SER A 30 -2.97 13.33 18.99
CA SER A 30 -2.74 13.17 20.43
C SER A 30 -1.27 13.34 20.84
N HIS A 31 -0.35 13.33 19.88
CA HIS A 31 1.07 13.56 20.09
C HIS A 31 1.46 14.98 19.68
N THR A 32 2.45 15.53 20.36
CA THR A 32 3.06 16.82 19.96
C THR A 32 4.16 16.51 18.95
N ALA A 33 4.11 17.15 17.78
CA ALA A 33 5.12 17.00 16.76
C ALA A 33 6.51 17.35 17.32
N GLN A 34 7.40 16.38 17.33
CA GLN A 34 8.81 16.56 17.68
C GLN A 34 9.62 16.77 16.39
N ALA A 35 10.81 17.32 16.50
CA ALA A 35 11.70 17.43 15.36
C ALA A 35 12.06 16.05 14.82
N LEU A 36 11.85 15.86 13.52
CA LEU A 36 12.24 14.64 12.82
C LEU A 36 13.74 14.60 12.54
N SER A 37 14.31 13.41 12.44
CA SER A 37 15.59 13.23 11.78
C SER A 37 15.44 13.36 10.25
N ALA A 38 16.55 13.55 9.55
CA ALA A 38 16.53 13.63 8.09
C ALA A 38 16.05 12.32 7.44
N GLU A 39 16.34 11.20 8.09
CA GLU A 39 15.88 9.88 7.66
C GLU A 39 14.36 9.72 7.84
N GLU A 40 13.80 10.13 8.99
CA GLU A 40 12.36 10.09 9.22
C GLU A 40 11.58 10.98 8.22
N GLU A 41 12.10 12.19 7.94
CA GLU A 41 11.51 13.08 6.94
C GLU A 41 11.56 12.45 5.54
N HIS A 42 12.72 11.89 5.15
CA HIS A 42 12.88 11.20 3.87
C HIS A 42 11.93 10.02 3.75
N ASP A 43 11.85 9.16 4.77
CA ASP A 43 11.02 7.96 4.77
C ASP A 43 9.52 8.31 4.64
N LEU A 44 9.05 9.37 5.31
CA LEU A 44 7.65 9.83 5.17
C LEU A 44 7.33 10.30 3.75
N LEU A 45 8.22 11.06 3.13
CA LEU A 45 8.06 11.53 1.76
C LEU A 45 8.10 10.36 0.76
N HIS A 46 9.02 9.41 0.97
CA HIS A 46 9.16 8.20 0.17
C HIS A 46 7.91 7.33 0.24
N MET A 47 7.48 6.94 1.45
CA MET A 47 6.26 6.15 1.65
C MET A 47 5.02 6.80 1.02
N ARG A 48 4.94 8.14 1.03
CA ARG A 48 3.83 8.85 0.39
C ARG A 48 3.72 8.59 -1.11
N GLU A 49 4.86 8.58 -1.83
CA GLU A 49 4.89 8.29 -3.26
C GLU A 49 4.76 6.78 -3.54
N GLU A 50 5.26 5.94 -2.65
CA GLU A 50 5.17 4.48 -2.76
C GLU A 50 3.73 3.98 -2.65
N GLU A 51 2.99 4.43 -1.64
CA GLU A 51 1.56 4.15 -1.51
C GLU A 51 0.74 4.66 -2.72
N LYS A 52 1.18 5.80 -3.29
CA LYS A 52 0.60 6.31 -4.54
C LYS A 52 0.88 5.38 -5.71
N ILE A 53 2.09 4.79 -5.82
CA ILE A 53 2.39 3.80 -6.86
C ILE A 53 1.45 2.62 -6.73
N ALA A 54 1.33 2.02 -5.54
CA ALA A 54 0.47 0.88 -5.29
C ALA A 54 -0.98 1.17 -5.73
N ARG A 55 -1.55 2.27 -5.23
CA ARG A 55 -2.90 2.70 -5.60
C ARG A 55 -3.07 2.87 -7.10
N ASP A 56 -2.18 3.64 -7.73
CA ASP A 56 -2.32 4.07 -9.13
C ASP A 56 -2.14 2.88 -10.09
N VAL A 57 -1.19 1.99 -9.81
CA VAL A 57 -1.00 0.73 -10.56
C VAL A 57 -2.24 -0.14 -10.43
N TYR A 58 -2.80 -0.29 -9.21
CA TYR A 58 -3.99 -1.12 -9.01
C TYR A 58 -5.23 -0.54 -9.68
N LEU A 59 -5.39 0.78 -9.72
CA LEU A 59 -6.44 1.43 -10.49
C LEU A 59 -6.29 1.12 -11.98
N GLN A 60 -5.11 1.35 -12.55
CA GLN A 60 -4.84 1.16 -13.98
C GLN A 60 -5.00 -0.31 -14.41
N LEU A 61 -4.44 -1.25 -13.63
CA LEU A 61 -4.56 -2.67 -13.95
C LEU A 61 -5.97 -3.21 -13.66
N GLY A 62 -6.65 -2.65 -12.65
CA GLY A 62 -8.04 -2.99 -12.30
C GLY A 62 -9.04 -2.64 -13.39
N GLU A 63 -8.85 -1.51 -14.09
CA GLU A 63 -9.64 -1.15 -15.26
C GLU A 63 -9.49 -2.18 -16.40
N ARG A 64 -8.30 -2.73 -16.57
CA ARG A 64 -8.01 -3.68 -17.66
C ARG A 64 -8.50 -5.11 -17.36
N TRP A 65 -8.26 -5.59 -16.13
CA TRP A 65 -8.43 -7.00 -15.78
C TRP A 65 -9.61 -7.30 -14.86
N ALA A 66 -10.19 -6.27 -14.21
CA ALA A 66 -11.29 -6.39 -13.24
C ALA A 66 -11.03 -7.43 -12.12
N LEU A 67 -9.76 -7.73 -11.81
CA LEU A 67 -9.36 -8.66 -10.76
C LEU A 67 -9.73 -8.09 -9.39
N ARG A 68 -10.42 -8.90 -8.57
CA ARG A 68 -10.87 -8.47 -7.23
C ARG A 68 -9.80 -7.87 -6.33
N PRO A 69 -8.56 -8.42 -6.23
CA PRO A 69 -7.52 -7.78 -5.45
C PRO A 69 -7.26 -6.36 -5.92
N LEU A 70 -6.99 -6.14 -7.21
CA LEU A 70 -6.70 -4.82 -7.76
C LEU A 70 -7.79 -3.79 -7.43
N VAL A 71 -9.06 -4.14 -7.67
CA VAL A 71 -10.20 -3.26 -7.42
C VAL A 71 -10.41 -2.97 -5.93
N ASN A 72 -10.20 -3.96 -5.07
CA ASN A 72 -10.48 -3.80 -3.63
C ASN A 72 -9.33 -3.13 -2.89
N ILE A 73 -8.09 -3.46 -3.26
CA ILE A 73 -6.88 -3.00 -2.57
C ILE A 73 -6.59 -1.54 -2.95
N SER A 74 -6.85 -1.09 -4.17
CA SER A 74 -6.66 0.33 -4.55
C SER A 74 -7.32 1.31 -3.58
N GLY A 75 -8.49 0.95 -3.03
CA GLY A 75 -9.15 1.77 -2.02
C GLY A 75 -8.52 1.65 -0.61
N ALA A 76 -7.76 0.60 -0.33
CA ALA A 76 -6.98 0.48 0.90
C ALA A 76 -5.70 1.31 0.79
N GLU A 77 -5.02 1.28 -0.37
CA GLU A 77 -3.84 2.12 -0.63
C GLU A 77 -4.20 3.62 -0.59
N GLN A 78 -5.41 3.99 -1.00
CA GLN A 78 -5.86 5.37 -0.78
C GLN A 78 -5.92 5.71 0.72
N ALA A 79 -6.34 4.78 1.58
CA ALA A 79 -6.35 5.02 3.04
C ALA A 79 -4.93 5.07 3.62
N HIS A 80 -4.00 4.23 3.13
CA HIS A 80 -2.59 4.30 3.47
C HIS A 80 -1.99 5.66 3.08
N MET A 81 -2.22 6.09 1.84
CA MET A 81 -1.86 7.44 1.40
C MET A 81 -2.39 8.53 2.32
N ASP A 82 -3.66 8.43 2.74
CA ASP A 82 -4.29 9.43 3.61
C ASP A 82 -3.69 9.42 5.02
N ALA A 83 -3.23 8.26 5.51
CA ALA A 83 -2.54 8.14 6.79
C ALA A 83 -1.16 8.83 6.76
N ILE A 84 -0.37 8.58 5.70
CA ILE A 84 0.91 9.28 5.52
C ILE A 84 0.69 10.80 5.31
N ALA A 85 -0.32 11.22 4.54
CA ALA A 85 -0.63 12.64 4.38
C ALA A 85 -1.00 13.33 5.70
N ALA A 86 -1.63 12.59 6.63
CA ALA A 86 -1.92 13.11 7.96
C ALA A 86 -0.63 13.32 8.78
N LEU A 87 0.36 12.42 8.67
CA LEU A 87 1.69 12.61 9.26
C LEU A 87 2.43 13.79 8.63
N LEU A 88 2.44 13.90 7.29
CA LEU A 88 3.08 15.04 6.60
C LEU A 88 2.46 16.37 7.09
N THR A 89 1.14 16.45 7.23
CA THR A 89 0.45 17.61 7.76
C THR A 89 0.83 17.89 9.22
N HIS A 90 0.94 16.84 10.05
CA HIS A 90 1.30 16.96 11.47
C HIS A 90 2.71 17.52 11.66
N TYR A 91 3.65 17.19 10.78
CA TYR A 91 5.03 17.66 10.80
C TYR A 91 5.32 18.87 9.90
N ASP A 92 4.29 19.49 9.32
CA ASP A 92 4.42 20.63 8.38
C ASP A 92 5.35 20.34 7.19
N LEU A 93 5.30 19.08 6.70
CA LEU A 93 6.05 18.66 5.52
C LEU A 93 5.24 18.82 4.23
N PRO A 94 5.89 19.16 3.11
CA PRO A 94 5.21 19.25 1.83
C PRO A 94 4.76 17.85 1.35
N ASP A 95 3.52 17.74 0.86
CA ASP A 95 3.03 16.47 0.28
C ASP A 95 3.53 16.32 -1.18
N PRO A 96 4.42 15.35 -1.48
CA PRO A 96 4.94 15.14 -2.83
C PRO A 96 3.87 14.68 -3.83
N ALA A 97 2.78 14.09 -3.35
CA ALA A 97 1.67 13.62 -4.18
C ALA A 97 0.56 14.68 -4.38
N GLN A 98 0.67 15.85 -3.73
CA GLN A 98 -0.38 16.86 -3.79
C GLN A 98 -0.61 17.39 -5.21
N GLY A 99 -1.86 17.32 -5.66
CA GLY A 99 -2.30 17.84 -6.95
C GLY A 99 -1.90 17.03 -8.17
N LEU A 100 -1.27 15.86 -7.97
CA LEU A 100 -0.90 14.95 -9.06
C LEU A 100 -2.07 14.03 -9.46
N ALA A 101 -2.23 13.81 -10.76
CA ALA A 101 -3.17 12.85 -11.29
C ALA A 101 -2.68 11.40 -11.08
N VAL A 102 -3.57 10.43 -11.38
CA VAL A 102 -3.19 9.00 -11.43
C VAL A 102 -2.07 8.81 -12.45
N GLY A 103 -1.00 8.14 -12.04
CA GLY A 103 0.16 7.85 -12.86
C GLY A 103 1.17 9.00 -13.00
N GLU A 104 0.97 10.12 -12.31
CA GLU A 104 1.92 11.24 -12.26
C GLU A 104 2.72 11.23 -10.96
N PHE A 105 4.05 11.33 -11.06
CA PHE A 105 4.97 11.37 -9.94
C PHE A 105 5.98 12.50 -10.11
N ARG A 106 6.37 13.14 -9.00
CA ARG A 106 7.40 14.19 -9.02
C ARG A 106 8.80 13.62 -9.07
N THR A 107 9.00 12.50 -8.41
CA THR A 107 10.28 11.80 -8.36
C THR A 107 10.44 10.96 -9.64
N PRO A 108 11.50 11.21 -10.46
CA PRO A 108 11.69 10.49 -11.73
C PRO A 108 11.77 8.97 -11.58
N ASP A 109 12.36 8.49 -10.48
CA ASP A 109 12.50 7.06 -10.22
C ASP A 109 11.13 6.41 -9.97
N PHE A 110 10.25 7.06 -9.20
CA PHE A 110 8.87 6.60 -9.02
C PHE A 110 8.05 6.66 -10.32
N GLN A 111 8.24 7.70 -11.14
CA GLN A 111 7.59 7.73 -12.46
C GLN A 111 8.06 6.58 -13.35
N SER A 112 9.35 6.27 -13.32
CA SER A 112 9.91 5.15 -14.09
C SER A 112 9.37 3.80 -13.57
N LEU A 113 9.35 3.61 -12.26
CA LEU A 113 8.84 2.40 -11.61
C LEU A 113 7.36 2.18 -11.95
N TYR A 114 6.52 3.21 -11.81
CA TYR A 114 5.11 3.15 -12.20
C TYR A 114 4.93 2.68 -13.64
N ASN A 115 5.64 3.31 -14.58
CA ASN A 115 5.55 2.96 -16.01
C ASN A 115 5.93 1.49 -16.27
N GLN A 116 6.99 0.99 -15.63
CA GLN A 116 7.46 -0.39 -15.77
C GLN A 116 6.44 -1.39 -15.18
N LEU A 117 5.88 -1.10 -14.00
CA LEU A 117 4.90 -1.95 -13.34
C LEU A 117 3.61 -2.04 -14.16
N VAL A 118 3.11 -0.92 -14.67
CA VAL A 118 1.93 -0.88 -15.54
C VAL A 118 2.19 -1.63 -16.84
N GLU A 119 3.30 -1.35 -17.53
CA GLU A 119 3.66 -2.07 -18.77
C GLU A 119 3.71 -3.58 -18.55
N ARG A 120 4.35 -4.03 -17.46
CA ARG A 120 4.42 -5.46 -17.10
C ARG A 120 3.04 -6.03 -16.80
N GLY A 121 2.25 -5.35 -15.96
CA GLY A 121 0.93 -5.84 -15.53
C GLY A 121 -0.12 -5.88 -16.64
N LEU A 122 0.05 -5.08 -17.69
CA LEU A 122 -0.86 -5.07 -18.86
C LEU A 122 -0.64 -6.27 -19.82
N ARG A 123 0.42 -7.07 -19.67
CA ARG A 123 0.70 -8.21 -20.54
C ARG A 123 -0.26 -9.37 -20.35
N SER A 124 -0.61 -9.68 -19.10
CA SER A 124 -1.55 -10.75 -18.74
C SER A 124 -2.13 -10.56 -17.34
N GLU A 125 -3.26 -11.25 -17.04
CA GLU A 125 -3.80 -11.31 -15.67
C GLU A 125 -2.77 -11.87 -14.67
N LEU A 126 -2.02 -12.87 -15.08
CA LEU A 126 -0.97 -13.46 -14.25
C LEU A 126 0.17 -12.46 -13.98
N ASP A 127 0.56 -11.66 -14.98
CA ASP A 127 1.54 -10.59 -14.77
C ASP A 127 1.00 -9.48 -13.86
N ALA A 128 -0.28 -9.13 -13.96
CA ALA A 128 -0.92 -8.17 -13.05
C ALA A 128 -0.91 -8.67 -11.60
N ILE A 129 -1.18 -9.96 -11.37
CA ILE A 129 -1.08 -10.59 -10.04
C ILE A 129 0.36 -10.54 -9.52
N LYS A 130 1.34 -10.85 -10.37
CA LYS A 130 2.78 -10.81 -10.01
C LYS A 130 3.27 -9.38 -9.73
N VAL A 131 2.74 -8.39 -10.43
CA VAL A 131 2.97 -6.97 -10.13
C VAL A 131 2.41 -6.61 -8.77
N GLY A 132 1.20 -7.06 -8.43
CA GLY A 132 0.65 -6.87 -7.10
C GLY A 132 1.52 -7.49 -6.00
N LEU A 133 1.99 -8.73 -6.19
CA LEU A 133 2.90 -9.37 -5.24
C LEU A 133 4.21 -8.58 -5.06
N LEU A 134 4.76 -8.06 -6.16
CA LEU A 134 6.01 -7.30 -6.13
C LEU A 134 5.86 -5.98 -5.38
N ILE A 135 4.75 -5.27 -5.58
CA ILE A 135 4.45 -4.01 -4.89
C ILE A 135 4.32 -4.25 -3.39
N GLU A 136 3.49 -5.24 -2.99
CA GLU A 136 3.28 -5.51 -1.56
C GLU A 136 4.54 -6.02 -0.86
N GLU A 137 5.38 -6.75 -1.58
CA GLU A 137 6.68 -7.21 -1.09
C GLU A 137 7.64 -6.06 -0.84
N LEU A 138 7.74 -5.11 -1.79
CA LEU A 138 8.53 -3.90 -1.69
C LEU A 138 8.05 -3.04 -0.51
N ASP A 139 6.76 -2.79 -0.43
CA ASP A 139 6.11 -1.99 0.59
C ASP A 139 6.37 -2.56 2.02
N ILE A 140 6.24 -3.88 2.20
CA ILE A 140 6.60 -4.54 3.46
C ILE A 140 8.09 -4.32 3.79
N PHE A 141 8.98 -4.49 2.80
CA PHE A 141 10.41 -4.33 2.99
C PHE A 141 10.77 -2.90 3.42
N ASP A 142 10.27 -1.90 2.69
CA ASP A 142 10.56 -0.48 2.95
C ASP A 142 9.94 0.01 4.25
N LEU A 143 8.73 -0.46 4.61
CA LEU A 143 8.10 -0.17 5.91
C LEU A 143 8.90 -0.75 7.10
N VAL A 144 9.41 -1.97 6.98
CA VAL A 144 10.29 -2.58 8.03
C VAL A 144 11.56 -1.75 8.19
N GLU A 145 12.19 -1.33 7.11
CA GLU A 145 13.38 -0.48 7.13
C GLU A 145 13.09 0.91 7.74
N ALA A 146 12.00 1.56 7.31
CA ALA A 146 11.59 2.86 7.81
C ALA A 146 11.26 2.81 9.31
N ARG A 147 10.55 1.76 9.77
CA ARG A 147 10.28 1.54 11.21
C ARG A 147 11.55 1.39 12.04
N SER A 148 12.59 0.76 11.49
CA SER A 148 13.85 0.59 12.22
C SER A 148 14.55 1.93 12.52
N ARG A 149 14.29 2.96 11.72
CA ARG A 149 14.85 4.32 11.84
C ARG A 149 13.92 5.28 12.60
N ALA A 150 12.59 5.03 12.56
CA ALA A 150 11.59 5.89 13.18
C ALA A 150 11.68 5.85 14.72
N ARG A 151 11.46 7.00 15.35
CA ARG A 151 11.49 7.17 16.82
C ARG A 151 10.16 7.69 17.35
N GLN A 152 9.38 8.36 16.49
CA GLN A 152 8.13 9.00 16.89
C GLN A 152 7.03 7.94 17.01
N PRO A 153 6.31 7.87 18.14
CA PRO A 153 5.33 6.81 18.38
C PRO A 153 4.15 6.85 17.41
N GLU A 154 3.76 8.04 16.92
CA GLU A 154 2.71 8.18 15.92
C GLU A 154 3.15 7.69 14.54
N ILE A 155 4.42 7.88 14.15
CA ILE A 155 4.98 7.35 12.90
C ILE A 155 5.03 5.83 12.99
N LEU A 156 5.61 5.29 14.07
CA LEU A 156 5.69 3.85 14.31
C LEU A 156 4.31 3.19 14.23
N ALA A 157 3.30 3.84 14.81
CA ALA A 157 1.94 3.30 14.80
C ALA A 157 1.30 3.29 13.41
N VAL A 158 1.57 4.31 12.59
CA VAL A 158 1.10 4.35 11.21
C VAL A 158 1.81 3.28 10.38
N TYR A 159 3.14 3.18 10.48
CA TYR A 159 3.90 2.16 9.76
C TYR A 159 3.50 0.73 10.15
N ASP A 160 3.23 0.46 11.44
CA ASP A 160 2.69 -0.83 11.87
C ASP A 160 1.34 -1.16 11.20
N ASP A 161 0.51 -0.16 11.03
CA ASP A 161 -0.82 -0.30 10.42
C ASP A 161 -0.73 -0.56 8.92
N LEU A 162 0.11 0.20 8.22
CA LEU A 162 0.38 0.04 6.80
C LEU A 162 0.99 -1.34 6.52
N GLU A 163 2.06 -1.72 7.21
CA GLU A 163 2.74 -3.01 7.05
C GLU A 163 1.78 -4.19 7.24
N ARG A 164 0.90 -4.12 8.24
CA ARG A 164 -0.16 -5.12 8.43
C ARG A 164 -1.13 -5.16 7.23
N GLY A 165 -1.47 -3.99 6.68
CA GLY A 165 -2.27 -3.87 5.46
C GLY A 165 -1.61 -4.57 4.28
N SER A 166 -0.35 -4.23 3.99
CA SER A 166 0.44 -4.78 2.88
C SER A 166 0.64 -6.29 3.02
N ARG A 167 0.85 -6.82 4.24
CA ARG A 167 0.84 -8.28 4.46
C ARG A 167 -0.50 -8.93 4.10
N ASN A 168 -1.62 -8.28 4.41
CA ASN A 168 -2.95 -8.77 4.03
C ASN A 168 -3.18 -8.70 2.51
N HIS A 169 -2.65 -7.69 1.85
CA HIS A 169 -2.71 -7.51 0.40
C HIS A 169 -1.86 -8.57 -0.31
N LEU A 170 -0.63 -8.81 0.15
CA LEU A 170 0.25 -9.86 -0.35
C LEU A 170 -0.46 -11.23 -0.31
N ARG A 171 -1.08 -11.58 0.82
CA ARG A 171 -1.90 -12.81 0.94
C ARG A 171 -3.04 -12.86 -0.07
N ALA A 172 -3.68 -11.73 -0.36
CA ALA A 172 -4.76 -11.69 -1.32
C ALA A 172 -4.26 -11.94 -2.75
N PHE A 173 -3.17 -11.30 -3.17
CA PHE A 173 -2.54 -11.56 -4.46
C PHE A 173 -1.99 -12.98 -4.56
N PHE A 174 -1.35 -13.49 -3.50
CA PHE A 174 -0.82 -14.84 -3.47
C PHE A 174 -1.91 -15.90 -3.65
N ARG A 175 -3.08 -15.76 -3.00
CA ARG A 175 -4.23 -16.64 -3.24
C ARG A 175 -4.72 -16.61 -4.69
N HIS A 176 -4.63 -15.46 -5.37
CA HIS A 176 -4.95 -15.36 -6.79
C HIS A 176 -3.87 -16.03 -7.65
N LEU A 177 -2.59 -15.85 -7.33
CA LEU A 177 -1.49 -16.55 -7.99
C LEU A 177 -1.70 -18.07 -7.97
N GLN A 178 -2.04 -18.62 -6.80
CA GLN A 178 -2.30 -20.07 -6.64
C GLN A 178 -3.48 -20.55 -7.51
N ARG A 179 -4.54 -19.79 -7.65
CA ARG A 179 -5.68 -20.10 -8.51
C ARG A 179 -5.33 -20.11 -9.99
N HIS A 180 -4.35 -19.32 -10.40
CA HIS A 180 -3.81 -19.25 -11.75
C HIS A 180 -2.66 -20.25 -11.98
N HIS A 181 -2.35 -21.12 -11.00
CA HIS A 181 -1.21 -22.03 -11.04
C HIS A 181 0.11 -21.33 -11.41
N GLY A 182 0.26 -20.07 -10.96
CA GLY A 182 1.44 -19.27 -11.23
C GLY A 182 2.54 -19.51 -10.21
N GLU A 183 3.77 -19.15 -10.61
CA GLU A 183 4.94 -19.12 -9.74
C GLU A 183 5.42 -17.70 -9.55
N TYR A 184 5.94 -17.41 -8.36
CA TYR A 184 6.55 -16.13 -8.03
C TYR A 184 7.81 -16.37 -7.20
N VAL A 185 8.87 -15.66 -7.53
CA VAL A 185 10.11 -15.65 -6.77
C VAL A 185 10.23 -14.27 -6.11
N PRO A 186 10.30 -14.20 -4.77
CA PRO A 186 10.47 -12.94 -4.05
C PRO A 186 11.72 -12.20 -4.49
N GLN A 187 11.65 -10.86 -4.50
CA GLN A 187 12.75 -10.01 -4.96
C GLN A 187 13.35 -9.15 -3.84
N TYR A 188 12.58 -8.85 -2.81
CA TYR A 188 12.97 -8.01 -1.67
C TYR A 188 13.00 -8.79 -0.36
N LEU A 189 12.00 -9.64 -0.12
CA LEU A 189 11.97 -10.50 1.06
C LEU A 189 12.78 -11.79 0.82
N SER A 190 13.29 -12.39 1.88
CA SER A 190 13.76 -13.76 1.79
C SER A 190 12.59 -14.70 1.44
N LEU A 191 12.87 -15.84 0.79
CA LEU A 191 11.81 -16.83 0.49
C LEU A 191 11.07 -17.25 1.77
N SER A 192 11.80 -17.42 2.87
CA SER A 192 11.23 -17.80 4.17
C SER A 192 10.26 -16.74 4.70
N ASP A 193 10.63 -15.45 4.63
CA ASP A 193 9.78 -14.35 5.14
C ASP A 193 8.55 -14.16 4.26
N PHE A 194 8.74 -14.23 2.94
CA PHE A 194 7.62 -14.19 1.99
C PHE A 194 6.63 -15.33 2.26
N GLU A 195 7.09 -16.57 2.38
CA GLU A 195 6.24 -17.72 2.65
C GLU A 195 5.56 -17.61 4.04
N ALA A 196 6.26 -17.12 5.03
CA ALA A 196 5.70 -16.87 6.37
C ALA A 196 4.50 -15.90 6.30
N VAL A 197 4.58 -14.86 5.48
CA VAL A 197 3.46 -13.94 5.24
C VAL A 197 2.39 -14.60 4.36
N ALA A 198 2.76 -15.13 3.21
CA ALA A 198 1.84 -15.60 2.18
C ALA A 198 0.92 -16.75 2.65
N TRP A 199 1.41 -17.63 3.51
CA TRP A 199 0.68 -18.78 4.06
C TRP A 199 0.01 -18.53 5.40
N SER A 200 0.26 -17.39 6.05
CA SER A 200 -0.38 -17.08 7.33
C SER A 200 -1.86 -16.66 7.17
N GLU A 201 -2.57 -16.66 8.28
CA GLU A 201 -3.94 -16.17 8.32
C GLU A 201 -3.99 -14.64 8.15
N ARG A 202 -5.16 -14.15 7.73
CA ARG A 202 -5.40 -12.71 7.64
C ARG A 202 -5.30 -12.07 9.02
N GLU A 203 -4.58 -10.96 9.10
CA GLU A 203 -4.51 -10.13 10.29
C GLU A 203 -5.74 -9.21 10.40
N GLU A 204 -6.25 -9.05 11.62
CA GLU A 204 -7.34 -8.10 11.89
C GLU A 204 -6.80 -6.66 11.91
N CYS A 205 -7.61 -5.74 11.37
CA CYS A 205 -7.34 -4.30 11.34
C CYS A 205 -8.18 -3.60 12.40
#